data_3eea590bedf59336e846411435b76d28
#
_entry.id   3eea590bedf59336e846411435b76d28
#
_cell.length_a   1.000
_cell.length_b   1.000
_cell.length_c   1.000
_cell.angle_alpha   90.00
_cell.angle_beta   90.00
_cell.angle_gamma   90.00
#
_symmetry.space_group_name_H-M   'P 1'
#
loop_
_entity.id
_entity.type
_entity.pdbx_description
1 polymer ?
#
loop_
_entity_poly.entity_id
_entity_poly.type
_entity_poly.pdbx_seq_one_letter_code
_entity_poly.pdbx_strand_id
1 'polypeptide(L)'
;MCIRDRACGVPISTMCLSGHRKYPLGSLNPKGHRRSLEIMAKAIDLASDLGIRLIQLAGYDVYYEEGSDQTRREFIRNLRTAVGMAAKKGVILGFETMETQFMDTVEKAMDYVQLIDSPYLGIYPDIGNLTNASQLYHVPVPKDIEKGKGHLFAAHLKETRPGVYREVPFGTGHTNYPEDLRKLKELGVRMFTGEFWHTAQNPDYPEICRQAACFLRCQLDEVFHD
;
A
#
# COMPACT_ATOMS: atom_id res chain seq x y z
N MET A 1 12.68 7.77 -18.74
CA MET A 1 13.32 8.20 -17.49
C MET A 1 12.79 9.58 -17.15
N CYS A 2 12.27 9.80 -15.94
CA CYS A 2 11.75 11.10 -15.54
C CYS A 2 12.91 12.07 -15.34
N ILE A 3 12.94 13.16 -16.12
CA ILE A 3 14.02 14.15 -16.05
C ILE A 3 13.89 15.01 -14.80
N ARG A 4 12.66 15.18 -14.27
CA ARG A 4 12.39 16.07 -13.13
C ARG A 4 12.86 15.51 -11.79
N ASP A 5 12.70 14.21 -11.54
CA ASP A 5 13.17 13.56 -10.31
C ASP A 5 14.70 13.71 -10.16
N ARG A 6 15.45 13.51 -11.25
CA ARG A 6 16.90 13.74 -11.29
C ARG A 6 17.28 15.20 -11.11
N ALA A 7 16.56 16.11 -11.79
CA ALA A 7 16.84 17.55 -11.66
C ALA A 7 16.58 18.07 -10.25
N CYS A 8 15.60 17.48 -9.54
CA CYS A 8 15.28 17.83 -8.14
C CYS A 8 16.11 17.03 -7.11
N GLY A 9 16.90 16.04 -7.53
CA GLY A 9 17.63 15.18 -6.62
C GLY A 9 16.73 14.29 -5.74
N VAL A 10 15.47 14.07 -6.13
CA VAL A 10 14.46 13.29 -5.38
C VAL A 10 14.10 12.06 -6.20
N PRO A 11 14.67 10.88 -5.91
CA PRO A 11 14.36 9.66 -6.64
C PRO A 11 12.92 9.20 -6.33
N ILE A 12 12.26 8.65 -7.35
CA ILE A 12 10.97 7.98 -7.18
C ILE A 12 11.24 6.56 -6.70
N SER A 13 10.87 6.25 -5.47
CA SER A 13 11.21 4.97 -4.82
C SER A 13 10.14 3.90 -5.00
N THR A 14 8.87 4.30 -5.00
CA THR A 14 7.70 3.41 -5.11
C THR A 14 6.66 3.99 -6.05
N MET A 15 5.72 3.15 -6.50
CA MET A 15 4.60 3.56 -7.34
C MET A 15 3.30 2.96 -6.80
N CYS A 16 2.26 3.78 -6.66
CA CYS A 16 0.91 3.31 -6.37
C CYS A 16 0.15 3.02 -7.66
N LEU A 17 -0.40 1.82 -7.82
CA LEU A 17 -1.14 1.42 -9.01
C LEU A 17 -2.65 1.65 -8.84
N SER A 18 -3.07 2.90 -8.78
CA SER A 18 -4.47 3.30 -8.58
C SER A 18 -5.41 2.97 -9.75
N GLY A 19 -4.87 2.68 -10.93
CA GLY A 19 -5.65 2.31 -12.12
C GLY A 19 -6.51 1.05 -11.93
N HIS A 20 -6.12 0.16 -11.04
CA HIS A 20 -6.86 -1.05 -10.68
C HIS A 20 -8.15 -0.77 -9.90
N ARG A 21 -8.35 0.44 -9.35
CA ARG A 21 -9.63 0.83 -8.77
C ARG A 21 -10.75 0.80 -9.81
N LYS A 22 -10.47 1.28 -11.01
CA LYS A 22 -11.43 1.27 -12.14
C LYS A 22 -11.43 -0.04 -12.94
N TYR A 23 -10.27 -0.69 -13.03
CA TYR A 23 -10.08 -1.93 -13.79
C TYR A 23 -9.41 -2.98 -12.87
N PRO A 24 -10.17 -3.56 -11.92
CA PRO A 24 -9.61 -4.44 -10.90
C PRO A 24 -9.21 -5.80 -11.48
N LEU A 25 -8.24 -6.45 -10.82
CA LEU A 25 -7.76 -7.76 -11.23
C LEU A 25 -8.84 -8.85 -11.10
N GLY A 26 -9.83 -8.66 -10.23
CA GLY A 26 -10.95 -9.60 -10.03
C GLY A 26 -12.15 -9.35 -10.95
N SER A 27 -12.08 -8.36 -11.88
CA SER A 27 -13.20 -8.02 -12.75
C SER A 27 -13.69 -9.22 -13.56
N LEU A 28 -14.99 -9.47 -13.54
CA LEU A 28 -15.66 -10.48 -14.35
C LEU A 28 -15.96 -9.98 -15.77
N ASN A 29 -15.84 -8.67 -16.02
CA ASN A 29 -16.00 -8.10 -17.35
C ASN A 29 -14.76 -8.40 -18.20
N PRO A 30 -14.89 -9.09 -19.36
CA PRO A 30 -13.72 -9.45 -20.19
C PRO A 30 -12.89 -8.26 -20.67
N LYS A 31 -13.52 -7.09 -20.87
CA LYS A 31 -12.81 -5.86 -21.22
C LYS A 31 -12.06 -5.29 -20.01
N GLY A 32 -12.69 -5.30 -18.84
CA GLY A 32 -12.09 -4.88 -17.57
C GLY A 32 -10.89 -5.76 -17.20
N HIS A 33 -11.05 -7.05 -17.27
CA HIS A 33 -9.99 -8.04 -17.05
C HIS A 33 -8.78 -7.82 -17.96
N ARG A 34 -8.96 -7.73 -19.29
CA ARG A 34 -7.85 -7.46 -20.22
C ARG A 34 -7.16 -6.14 -19.89
N ARG A 35 -7.96 -5.10 -19.61
CA ARG A 35 -7.43 -3.78 -19.28
C ARG A 35 -6.62 -3.77 -17.98
N SER A 36 -7.01 -4.54 -16.98
CA SER A 36 -6.25 -4.63 -15.73
C SER A 36 -4.84 -5.18 -15.93
N LEU A 37 -4.68 -6.22 -16.72
CA LEU A 37 -3.37 -6.80 -17.05
C LEU A 37 -2.54 -5.89 -17.98
N GLU A 38 -3.16 -5.15 -18.90
CA GLU A 38 -2.48 -4.12 -19.71
C GLU A 38 -1.94 -2.98 -18.82
N ILE A 39 -2.72 -2.53 -17.83
CA ILE A 39 -2.30 -1.51 -16.86
C ILE A 39 -1.12 -2.04 -16.05
N MET A 40 -1.19 -3.28 -15.58
CA MET A 40 -0.10 -3.91 -14.83
C MET A 40 1.18 -3.97 -15.66
N ALA A 41 1.12 -4.46 -16.89
CA ALA A 41 2.28 -4.56 -17.76
C ALA A 41 2.94 -3.19 -17.98
N LYS A 42 2.15 -2.16 -18.29
CA LYS A 42 2.64 -0.78 -18.46
C LYS A 42 3.23 -0.19 -17.17
N ALA A 43 2.64 -0.49 -16.01
CA ALA A 43 3.17 -0.03 -14.73
C ALA A 43 4.51 -0.68 -14.41
N ILE A 44 4.66 -1.98 -14.68
CA ILE A 44 5.92 -2.72 -14.50
C ILE A 44 7.01 -2.18 -15.44
N ASP A 45 6.67 -1.93 -16.71
CA ASP A 45 7.62 -1.35 -17.66
C ASP A 45 8.06 0.05 -17.23
N LEU A 46 7.10 0.91 -16.84
CA LEU A 46 7.40 2.25 -16.32
C LEU A 46 8.26 2.19 -15.04
N ALA A 47 7.93 1.28 -14.13
CA ALA A 47 8.72 1.07 -12.91
C ALA A 47 10.17 0.68 -13.24
N SER A 48 10.35 -0.27 -14.16
CA SER A 48 11.67 -0.68 -14.64
C SER A 48 12.46 0.49 -15.26
N ASP A 49 11.82 1.30 -16.11
CA ASP A 49 12.43 2.44 -16.78
C ASP A 49 12.85 3.56 -15.81
N LEU A 50 12.09 3.75 -14.73
CA LEU A 50 12.37 4.74 -13.68
C LEU A 50 13.32 4.22 -12.59
N GLY A 51 13.62 2.93 -12.56
CA GLY A 51 14.40 2.31 -11.49
C GLY A 51 13.60 2.01 -10.22
N ILE A 52 12.26 2.11 -10.28
CA ILE A 52 11.36 1.74 -9.19
C ILE A 52 11.35 0.22 -9.05
N ARG A 53 11.51 -0.28 -7.82
CA ARG A 53 11.53 -1.72 -7.53
C ARG A 53 10.30 -2.23 -6.80
N LEU A 54 9.44 -1.34 -6.33
CA LEU A 54 8.24 -1.68 -5.56
C LEU A 54 7.02 -0.96 -6.11
N ILE A 55 6.03 -1.73 -6.56
CA ILE A 55 4.70 -1.23 -6.93
C ILE A 55 3.72 -1.62 -5.83
N GLN A 56 3.09 -0.63 -5.23
CA GLN A 56 2.01 -0.82 -4.28
C GLN A 56 0.71 -1.16 -5.03
N LEU A 57 0.10 -2.26 -4.65
CA LEU A 57 -1.21 -2.72 -5.13
C LEU A 57 -2.25 -2.51 -4.04
N ALA A 58 -3.37 -1.92 -4.40
CA ALA A 58 -4.49 -1.85 -3.47
C ALA A 58 -5.10 -3.25 -3.23
N GLY A 59 -5.34 -3.57 -1.96
CA GLY A 59 -5.85 -4.87 -1.51
C GLY A 59 -7.35 -5.02 -1.71
N TYR A 60 -7.81 -5.20 -2.93
CA TYR A 60 -9.21 -5.56 -3.26
C TYR A 60 -9.26 -6.37 -4.56
N ASP A 61 -10.24 -7.30 -4.63
CA ASP A 61 -10.54 -8.04 -5.86
C ASP A 61 -11.33 -7.17 -6.85
N VAL A 62 -12.35 -6.46 -6.36
CA VAL A 62 -13.16 -5.44 -7.05
C VAL A 62 -13.35 -4.25 -6.12
N TYR A 63 -13.75 -3.07 -6.63
CA TYR A 63 -13.84 -1.88 -5.79
C TYR A 63 -15.21 -1.19 -5.83
N TYR A 64 -15.82 -1.01 -7.01
CA TYR A 64 -17.11 -0.33 -7.16
C TYR A 64 -18.30 -1.29 -7.27
N GLU A 65 -18.07 -2.57 -7.05
CA GLU A 65 -19.06 -3.64 -7.09
C GLU A 65 -18.82 -4.62 -5.94
N GLU A 66 -19.81 -5.44 -5.61
CA GLU A 66 -19.66 -6.45 -4.58
C GLU A 66 -18.74 -7.58 -5.04
N GLY A 67 -17.81 -7.97 -4.17
CA GLY A 67 -16.95 -9.11 -4.38
C GLY A 67 -17.73 -10.43 -4.24
N SER A 68 -17.23 -11.47 -4.90
CA SER A 68 -17.80 -12.83 -4.89
C SER A 68 -16.69 -13.86 -4.94
N ASP A 69 -17.02 -15.13 -4.74
CA ASP A 69 -16.06 -16.23 -4.93
C ASP A 69 -15.52 -16.25 -6.37
N GLN A 70 -16.31 -15.80 -7.34
CA GLN A 70 -15.86 -15.73 -8.72
C GLN A 70 -14.87 -14.58 -8.93
N THR A 71 -15.12 -13.37 -8.38
CA THR A 71 -14.17 -12.25 -8.47
C THR A 71 -12.86 -12.58 -7.75
N ARG A 72 -12.92 -13.28 -6.61
CA ARG A 72 -11.73 -13.75 -5.89
C ARG A 72 -10.91 -14.73 -6.70
N ARG A 73 -11.56 -15.70 -7.38
CA ARG A 73 -10.86 -16.63 -8.27
C ARG A 73 -10.19 -15.93 -9.44
N GLU A 74 -10.87 -14.97 -10.06
CA GLU A 74 -10.29 -14.14 -11.12
C GLU A 74 -9.12 -13.29 -10.62
N PHE A 75 -9.27 -12.67 -9.45
CA PHE A 75 -8.19 -11.93 -8.79
C PHE A 75 -6.94 -12.79 -8.61
N ILE A 76 -7.08 -13.98 -8.04
CA ILE A 76 -5.96 -14.91 -7.80
C ILE A 76 -5.29 -15.31 -9.14
N ARG A 77 -6.08 -15.62 -10.16
CA ARG A 77 -5.55 -15.98 -11.50
C ARG A 77 -4.74 -14.84 -12.11
N ASN A 78 -5.29 -13.63 -12.08
CA ASN A 78 -4.64 -12.45 -12.65
C ASN A 78 -3.46 -11.97 -11.80
N LEU A 79 -3.53 -12.12 -10.49
CA LEU A 79 -2.42 -11.84 -9.58
C LEU A 79 -1.21 -12.74 -9.89
N ARG A 80 -1.40 -14.04 -10.13
CA ARG A 80 -0.33 -14.95 -10.55
C ARG A 80 0.35 -14.47 -11.84
N THR A 81 -0.45 -14.02 -12.81
CA THR A 81 0.05 -13.45 -14.06
C THR A 81 0.84 -12.17 -13.81
N ALA A 82 0.30 -11.26 -13.00
CA ALA A 82 0.94 -9.99 -12.63
C ALA A 82 2.28 -10.19 -11.93
N VAL A 83 2.33 -11.10 -10.94
CA VAL A 83 3.56 -11.44 -10.22
C VAL A 83 4.61 -12.03 -11.16
N GLY A 84 4.19 -12.91 -12.08
CA GLY A 84 5.09 -13.45 -13.10
C GLY A 84 5.66 -12.39 -14.06
N MET A 85 4.87 -11.37 -14.41
CA MET A 85 5.34 -10.22 -15.21
C MET A 85 6.36 -9.40 -14.41
N ALA A 86 6.06 -9.08 -13.15
CA ALA A 86 6.89 -8.28 -12.26
C ALA A 86 8.24 -8.96 -11.98
N ALA A 87 8.23 -10.27 -11.71
CA ALA A 87 9.43 -11.07 -11.48
C ALA A 87 10.43 -11.01 -12.64
N LYS A 88 9.94 -11.06 -13.89
CA LYS A 88 10.78 -10.96 -15.10
C LYS A 88 11.53 -9.63 -15.23
N LYS A 89 11.03 -8.58 -14.58
CA LYS A 89 11.62 -7.23 -14.60
C LYS A 89 12.33 -6.86 -13.29
N GLY A 90 12.36 -7.77 -12.31
CA GLY A 90 12.91 -7.51 -10.98
C GLY A 90 12.12 -6.44 -10.21
N VAL A 91 10.81 -6.36 -10.44
CA VAL A 91 9.87 -5.48 -9.75
C VAL A 91 9.08 -6.28 -8.75
N ILE A 92 8.92 -5.77 -7.56
CA ILE A 92 8.15 -6.38 -6.47
C ILE A 92 6.76 -5.75 -6.43
N LEU A 93 5.74 -6.56 -6.13
CA LEU A 93 4.38 -6.11 -5.87
C LEU A 93 4.10 -6.20 -4.37
N GLY A 94 3.58 -5.12 -3.77
CA GLY A 94 3.24 -5.08 -2.34
C GLY A 94 1.77 -4.72 -2.14
N PHE A 95 1.02 -5.55 -1.41
CA PHE A 95 -0.37 -5.25 -1.06
C PHE A 95 -0.47 -4.17 -0.01
N GLU A 96 -1.19 -3.10 -0.33
CA GLU A 96 -1.70 -2.18 0.68
C GLU A 96 -2.89 -2.81 1.41
N THR A 97 -2.88 -2.73 2.73
CA THR A 97 -4.08 -3.02 3.53
C THR A 97 -5.08 -1.87 3.37
N MET A 98 -6.31 -2.21 3.01
CA MET A 98 -7.34 -1.25 2.57
C MET A 98 -8.45 -1.03 3.60
N GLU A 99 -9.37 -0.12 3.30
CA GLU A 99 -10.59 0.13 4.08
C GLU A 99 -11.68 -0.93 3.89
N THR A 100 -11.50 -1.91 3.01
CA THR A 100 -12.49 -2.95 2.70
C THR A 100 -12.14 -4.26 3.38
N GLN A 101 -13.15 -5.00 3.83
CA GLN A 101 -12.97 -6.28 4.52
C GLN A 101 -12.30 -7.38 3.68
N PHE A 102 -12.11 -7.15 2.40
CA PHE A 102 -11.38 -8.07 1.54
C PHE A 102 -9.91 -8.21 1.98
N MET A 103 -9.24 -7.10 2.29
CA MET A 103 -7.83 -7.09 2.68
C MET A 103 -7.53 -5.89 3.60
N ASP A 104 -8.24 -5.78 4.73
CA ASP A 104 -8.07 -4.73 5.73
C ASP A 104 -7.07 -5.09 6.84
N THR A 105 -6.50 -6.31 6.81
CA THR A 105 -5.49 -6.78 7.77
C THR A 105 -4.30 -7.39 7.05
N VAL A 106 -3.14 -7.40 7.73
CA VAL A 106 -1.93 -8.09 7.24
C VAL A 106 -2.17 -9.59 7.13
N GLU A 107 -2.94 -10.18 8.06
CA GLU A 107 -3.30 -11.60 8.02
C GLU A 107 -3.99 -11.98 6.71
N LYS A 108 -5.02 -11.22 6.30
CA LYS A 108 -5.73 -11.45 5.04
C LYS A 108 -4.84 -11.26 3.81
N ALA A 109 -3.91 -10.30 3.85
CA ALA A 109 -2.94 -10.12 2.78
C ALA A 109 -1.98 -11.32 2.68
N MET A 110 -1.57 -11.89 3.84
CA MET A 110 -0.71 -13.07 3.90
C MET A 110 -1.35 -14.31 3.27
N ASP A 111 -2.68 -14.47 3.34
CA ASP A 111 -3.37 -15.57 2.66
C ASP A 111 -3.05 -15.59 1.15
N TYR A 112 -3.04 -14.41 0.52
CA TYR A 112 -2.70 -14.31 -0.91
C TYR A 112 -1.21 -14.40 -1.17
N VAL A 113 -0.36 -13.87 -0.29
CA VAL A 113 1.09 -13.98 -0.41
C VAL A 113 1.51 -15.45 -0.36
N GLN A 114 1.00 -16.20 0.60
CA GLN A 114 1.27 -17.64 0.75
C GLN A 114 0.68 -18.45 -0.43
N LEU A 115 -0.53 -18.13 -0.89
CA LEU A 115 -1.17 -18.81 -2.01
C LEU A 115 -0.41 -18.62 -3.33
N ILE A 116 0.20 -17.46 -3.54
CA ILE A 116 0.99 -17.17 -4.74
C ILE A 116 2.40 -17.73 -4.63
N ASP A 117 2.96 -17.75 -3.43
CA ASP A 117 4.29 -18.29 -3.08
C ASP A 117 5.40 -17.76 -4.00
N SER A 118 5.59 -16.44 -3.97
CA SER A 118 6.59 -15.77 -4.78
C SER A 118 7.32 -14.69 -3.99
N PRO A 119 8.67 -14.59 -4.08
CA PRO A 119 9.42 -13.51 -3.44
C PRO A 119 9.15 -12.13 -4.08
N TYR A 120 8.43 -12.09 -5.20
CA TYR A 120 8.02 -10.85 -5.86
C TYR A 120 6.62 -10.36 -5.45
N LEU A 121 6.02 -10.99 -4.44
CA LEU A 121 4.78 -10.53 -3.82
C LEU A 121 4.93 -10.46 -2.30
N GLY A 122 4.53 -9.35 -1.72
CA GLY A 122 4.49 -9.16 -0.28
C GLY A 122 3.50 -8.08 0.11
N ILE A 123 3.74 -7.43 1.24
CA ILE A 123 2.79 -6.53 1.87
C ILE A 123 3.40 -5.14 2.03
N TYR A 124 2.56 -4.15 1.86
CA TYR A 124 2.80 -2.74 2.05
C TYR A 124 1.71 -2.20 2.99
N PRO A 125 1.76 -2.52 4.31
CA PRO A 125 0.68 -2.19 5.22
C PRO A 125 0.50 -0.67 5.35
N ASP A 126 -0.77 -0.24 5.46
CA ASP A 126 -1.16 1.11 5.83
C ASP A 126 -1.57 1.10 7.31
N ILE A 127 -0.77 1.74 8.18
CA ILE A 127 -0.99 1.70 9.63
C ILE A 127 -2.28 2.42 10.06
N GLY A 128 -2.72 3.42 9.32
CA GLY A 128 -4.00 4.09 9.59
C GLY A 128 -5.19 3.19 9.27
N ASN A 129 -5.18 2.47 8.15
CA ASN A 129 -6.21 1.49 7.81
C ASN A 129 -6.22 0.35 8.84
N LEU A 130 -5.05 -0.17 9.21
CA LEU A 130 -4.91 -1.18 10.25
C LEU A 130 -5.44 -0.72 11.62
N THR A 131 -5.29 0.57 11.95
CA THR A 131 -5.84 1.13 13.20
C THR A 131 -7.36 1.01 13.25
N ASN A 132 -8.07 1.30 12.15
CA ASN A 132 -9.50 1.06 12.05
C ASN A 132 -9.86 -0.44 12.10
N ALA A 133 -9.12 -1.28 11.39
CA ALA A 133 -9.31 -2.73 11.41
C ALA A 133 -9.09 -3.32 12.82
N SER A 134 -8.11 -2.79 13.57
CA SER A 134 -7.84 -3.23 14.95
C SER A 134 -9.03 -3.02 15.87
N GLN A 135 -9.81 -1.97 15.67
CA GLN A 135 -11.02 -1.73 16.44
C GLN A 135 -12.16 -2.68 16.06
N LEU A 136 -12.25 -3.02 14.77
CA LEU A 136 -13.27 -3.94 14.27
C LEU A 136 -13.02 -5.38 14.74
N TYR A 137 -11.76 -5.83 14.68
CA TYR A 137 -11.38 -7.22 14.97
C TYR A 137 -10.81 -7.43 16.38
N HIS A 138 -10.64 -6.36 17.17
CA HIS A 138 -10.02 -6.40 18.50
C HIS A 138 -8.61 -7.02 18.51
N VAL A 139 -7.85 -6.83 17.42
CA VAL A 139 -6.46 -7.27 17.28
C VAL A 139 -5.56 -6.04 17.24
N PRO A 140 -4.61 -5.88 18.16
CA PRO A 140 -3.66 -4.76 18.13
C PRO A 140 -2.87 -4.70 16.82
N VAL A 141 -2.66 -3.50 16.27
CA VAL A 141 -1.95 -3.29 15.00
C VAL A 141 -0.57 -3.97 14.98
N PRO A 142 0.28 -3.88 16.03
CA PRO A 142 1.57 -4.57 16.01
C PRO A 142 1.47 -6.09 15.93
N LYS A 143 0.41 -6.69 16.49
CA LYS A 143 0.18 -8.15 16.40
C LYS A 143 -0.24 -8.57 15.00
N ASP A 144 -1.02 -7.73 14.31
CA ASP A 144 -1.39 -8.01 12.92
C ASP A 144 -0.18 -7.81 11.99
N ILE A 145 0.60 -6.74 12.16
CA ILE A 145 1.85 -6.49 11.41
C ILE A 145 2.83 -7.66 11.56
N GLU A 146 2.92 -8.27 12.74
CA GLU A 146 3.81 -9.41 12.99
C GLU A 146 3.51 -10.62 12.11
N LYS A 147 2.25 -10.82 11.70
CA LYS A 147 1.85 -11.89 10.79
C LYS A 147 2.50 -11.78 9.41
N GLY A 148 2.93 -10.56 9.02
CA GLY A 148 3.64 -10.30 7.78
C GLY A 148 5.17 -10.50 7.85
N LYS A 149 5.71 -11.05 8.93
CA LYS A 149 7.17 -11.23 9.11
C LYS A 149 7.82 -11.90 7.90
N GLY A 150 8.86 -11.24 7.36
CA GLY A 150 9.60 -11.69 6.17
C GLY A 150 8.96 -11.30 4.83
N HIS A 151 7.76 -10.70 4.82
CA HIS A 151 7.04 -10.31 3.62
C HIS A 151 6.62 -8.83 3.60
N LEU A 152 7.09 -8.02 4.55
CA LEU A 152 6.83 -6.58 4.62
C LEU A 152 7.92 -5.82 3.87
N PHE A 153 7.58 -5.04 2.85
CA PHE A 153 8.56 -4.33 2.03
C PHE A 153 8.63 -2.83 2.31
N ALA A 154 7.51 -2.22 2.62
CA ALA A 154 7.38 -0.81 2.96
C ALA A 154 6.11 -0.62 3.80
N ALA A 155 5.80 0.61 4.22
CA ALA A 155 4.54 0.92 4.89
C ALA A 155 4.03 2.32 4.54
N HIS A 156 2.71 2.48 4.46
CA HIS A 156 2.05 3.78 4.49
C HIS A 156 1.91 4.27 5.93
N LEU A 157 2.29 5.53 6.12
CA LEU A 157 2.05 6.29 7.32
C LEU A 157 0.87 7.22 7.06
N LYS A 158 -0.25 6.95 7.69
CA LYS A 158 -1.53 7.58 7.46
C LYS A 158 -2.23 7.86 8.77
N GLU A 159 -2.93 8.98 8.83
CA GLU A 159 -3.76 9.29 9.98
C GLU A 159 -5.21 8.91 9.70
N THR A 160 -5.90 8.38 10.71
CA THR A 160 -7.31 8.01 10.65
C THR A 160 -8.03 8.34 11.94
N ARG A 161 -9.35 8.27 11.92
CA ARG A 161 -10.24 8.29 13.09
C ARG A 161 -11.19 7.10 13.02
N PRO A 162 -11.87 6.73 14.09
CA PRO A 162 -12.83 5.64 14.07
C PRO A 162 -13.83 5.77 12.89
N GLY A 163 -13.76 4.83 11.93
CA GLY A 163 -14.58 4.83 10.72
C GLY A 163 -14.25 5.90 9.66
N VAL A 164 -13.21 6.72 9.88
CA VAL A 164 -12.79 7.77 8.94
C VAL A 164 -11.38 7.47 8.44
N TYR A 165 -11.26 7.18 7.16
CA TYR A 165 -10.03 6.68 6.53
C TYR A 165 -9.26 7.74 5.74
N ARG A 166 -9.82 8.92 5.52
CA ARG A 166 -9.24 9.95 4.63
C ARG A 166 -9.39 11.34 5.21
N GLU A 167 -8.54 12.25 4.74
CA GLU A 167 -8.60 13.68 5.06
C GLU A 167 -8.46 13.99 6.56
N VAL A 168 -7.80 13.11 7.31
CA VAL A 168 -7.47 13.33 8.72
C VAL A 168 -6.05 13.88 8.79
N PRO A 169 -5.84 15.11 9.33
CA PRO A 169 -4.51 15.67 9.50
C PRO A 169 -3.67 14.84 10.47
N PHE A 170 -2.38 14.68 10.17
CA PHE A 170 -1.45 13.96 11.04
C PHE A 170 -1.48 14.49 12.48
N GLY A 171 -1.45 13.58 13.46
CA GLY A 171 -1.46 13.88 14.88
C GLY A 171 -2.83 14.29 15.45
N THR A 172 -3.91 14.24 14.64
CA THR A 172 -5.27 14.60 15.10
C THR A 172 -6.23 13.40 15.15
N GLY A 173 -5.72 12.21 14.91
CA GLY A 173 -6.50 10.98 14.87
C GLY A 173 -6.14 10.00 15.98
N HIS A 174 -6.13 8.72 15.66
CA HIS A 174 -5.93 7.63 16.60
C HIS A 174 -4.83 6.63 16.20
N THR A 175 -4.07 6.91 15.15
CA THR A 175 -2.95 6.07 14.73
C THR A 175 -1.81 6.12 15.74
N ASN A 176 -1.36 4.97 16.24
CA ASN A 176 -0.28 4.88 17.22
C ASN A 176 1.09 4.75 16.54
N TYR A 177 1.60 5.85 15.98
CA TYR A 177 2.85 5.87 15.23
C TYR A 177 4.04 5.24 15.99
N PRO A 178 4.33 5.59 17.26
CA PRO A 178 5.51 5.05 17.93
C PRO A 178 5.48 3.54 18.09
N GLU A 179 4.33 2.96 18.42
CA GLU A 179 4.19 1.52 18.62
C GLU A 179 4.27 0.75 17.29
N ASP A 180 3.54 1.24 16.29
CA ASP A 180 3.50 0.61 14.96
C ASP A 180 4.86 0.70 14.27
N LEU A 181 5.54 1.85 14.35
CA LEU A 181 6.88 2.05 13.80
C LEU A 181 7.94 1.17 14.48
N ARG A 182 7.87 0.98 15.82
CA ARG A 182 8.78 0.05 16.52
C ARG A 182 8.60 -1.38 16.00
N LYS A 183 7.35 -1.82 15.80
CA LYS A 183 7.09 -3.16 15.25
C LYS A 183 7.59 -3.26 13.81
N LEU A 184 7.35 -2.28 12.96
CA LEU A 184 7.85 -2.25 11.58
C LEU A 184 9.40 -2.23 11.54
N LYS A 185 10.05 -1.47 12.43
CA LYS A 185 11.53 -1.46 12.60
C LYS A 185 12.06 -2.85 12.97
N GLU A 186 11.43 -3.48 13.98
CA GLU A 186 11.77 -4.84 14.43
C GLU A 186 11.72 -5.85 13.28
N LEU A 187 10.70 -5.74 12.42
CA LEU A 187 10.50 -6.63 11.27
C LEU A 187 11.30 -6.22 10.02
N GLY A 188 12.18 -5.22 10.13
CA GLY A 188 13.11 -4.85 9.06
C GLY A 188 12.58 -3.85 8.04
N VAL A 189 11.39 -3.29 8.22
CA VAL A 189 10.87 -2.25 7.31
C VAL A 189 11.68 -0.96 7.46
N ARG A 190 12.10 -0.39 6.33
CA ARG A 190 12.94 0.82 6.26
C ARG A 190 12.45 1.84 5.21
N MET A 191 11.36 1.53 4.52
CA MET A 191 10.76 2.40 3.50
C MET A 191 9.36 2.80 3.94
N PHE A 192 9.11 4.11 3.99
CA PHE A 192 7.84 4.68 4.46
C PHE A 192 7.35 5.74 3.48
N THR A 193 6.04 5.79 3.28
CA THR A 193 5.37 6.82 2.48
C THR A 193 4.26 7.45 3.30
N GLY A 194 4.30 8.78 3.46
CA GLY A 194 3.19 9.53 4.07
C GLY A 194 2.01 9.60 3.10
N GLU A 195 0.84 9.12 3.51
CA GLU A 195 -0.39 9.22 2.74
C GLU A 195 -1.33 10.26 3.33
N PHE A 196 -1.61 11.30 2.55
CA PHE A 196 -2.55 12.37 2.91
C PHE A 196 -3.13 13.02 1.65
N TRP A 197 -4.16 13.83 1.82
CA TRP A 197 -4.90 14.43 0.71
C TRP A 197 -4.82 15.95 0.73
N HIS A 198 -4.78 16.53 -0.46
CA HIS A 198 -5.11 17.94 -0.67
C HIS A 198 -6.63 18.10 -0.59
N THR A 199 -7.09 19.06 0.22
CA THR A 199 -8.50 19.39 0.33
C THR A 199 -8.74 20.84 -0.12
N ALA A 200 -9.96 21.13 -0.61
CA ALA A 200 -10.32 22.49 -1.01
C ALA A 200 -10.32 23.49 0.15
N GLN A 201 -10.45 22.98 1.40
CA GLN A 201 -10.42 23.79 2.62
C GLN A 201 -8.99 24.23 2.99
N ASN A 202 -7.98 23.57 2.46
CA ASN A 202 -6.59 23.94 2.70
C ASN A 202 -5.82 23.96 1.38
N PRO A 203 -5.83 25.10 0.66
CA PRO A 203 -5.23 25.24 -0.67
C PRO A 203 -3.70 25.34 -0.65
N ASP A 204 -3.08 25.60 0.51
CA ASP A 204 -1.61 25.70 0.62
C ASP A 204 -0.97 24.30 0.70
N TYR A 205 -0.92 23.64 -0.44
CA TYR A 205 -0.34 22.30 -0.56
C TYR A 205 1.13 22.21 -0.12
N PRO A 206 2.02 23.17 -0.45
CA PRO A 206 3.40 23.15 0.07
C PRO A 206 3.48 23.18 1.60
N GLU A 207 2.62 23.95 2.28
CA GLU A 207 2.57 23.99 3.73
C GLU A 207 2.07 22.67 4.32
N ILE A 208 1.02 22.06 3.74
CA ILE A 208 0.54 20.74 4.15
C ILE A 208 1.66 19.70 4.03
N CYS A 209 2.39 19.67 2.91
CA CYS A 209 3.52 18.77 2.72
C CYS A 209 4.61 18.98 3.76
N ARG A 210 4.92 20.23 4.13
CA ARG A 210 5.92 20.56 5.13
C ARG A 210 5.51 20.09 6.51
N GLN A 211 4.26 20.34 6.91
CA GLN A 211 3.70 19.91 8.19
C GLN A 211 3.68 18.37 8.29
N ALA A 212 3.20 17.69 7.25
CA ALA A 212 3.21 16.24 7.18
C ALA A 212 4.63 15.67 7.29
N ALA A 213 5.58 16.22 6.53
CA ALA A 213 6.98 15.79 6.57
C ALA A 213 7.62 16.04 7.95
N CYS A 214 7.33 17.18 8.58
CA CYS A 214 7.84 17.49 9.92
C CYS A 214 7.30 16.49 10.95
N PHE A 215 5.97 16.29 10.98
CA PHE A 215 5.34 15.33 11.89
C PHE A 215 5.91 13.93 11.73
N LEU A 216 5.89 13.40 10.50
CA LEU A 216 6.33 12.04 10.23
C LEU A 216 7.83 11.82 10.51
N ARG A 217 8.67 12.82 10.23
CA ARG A 217 10.09 12.75 10.58
C ARG A 217 10.29 12.69 12.10
N CYS A 218 9.58 13.52 12.88
CA CYS A 218 9.65 13.43 14.33
C CYS A 218 9.28 12.03 14.84
N GLN A 219 8.23 11.41 14.30
CA GLN A 219 7.82 10.04 14.67
C GLN A 219 8.87 8.98 14.27
N LEU A 220 9.45 9.13 13.08
CA LEU A 220 10.52 8.23 12.61
C LEU A 220 11.80 8.41 13.41
N ASP A 221 12.20 9.66 13.70
CA ASP A 221 13.39 9.98 14.47
C ASP A 221 13.33 9.40 15.89
N GLU A 222 12.16 9.49 16.55
CA GLU A 222 11.94 8.86 17.88
C GLU A 222 12.22 7.36 17.89
N VAL A 223 11.96 6.67 16.76
CA VAL A 223 12.05 5.21 16.68
C VAL A 223 13.36 4.75 16.03
N PHE A 224 13.91 5.49 15.06
CA PHE A 224 15.03 5.03 14.22
C PHE A 224 16.37 5.70 14.53
N HIS A 225 16.41 6.77 15.35
CA HIS A 225 17.68 7.25 15.88
C HIS A 225 18.12 6.37 17.05
N ASP A 226 19.05 5.49 16.78
CA ASP A 226 19.94 4.80 17.71
C ASP A 226 21.33 5.34 17.54
#